data_a7ffa099d3a599f7af8185ed941cd7f8
#
_entry.id   a7ffa099d3a599f7af8185ed941cd7f8
#
_cell.length_a   1.000
_cell.length_b   1.000
_cell.length_c   1.000
_cell.angle_alpha   90.00
_cell.angle_beta   90.00
_cell.angle_gamma   90.00
#
_symmetry.space_group_name_H-M   'P 1'
#
loop_
_entity.id
_entity.type
_entity.pdbx_description
1 polymer ?
#
loop_
_entity_poly.entity_id
_entity_poly.type
_entity_poly.pdbx_seq_one_letter_code
_entity_poly.pdbx_strand_id
1 'polypeptide(L)'
;YRREGPDFTLQEAGDFRIILLHLEQSLSLSLRAEIRGRAPSGGEAALLDSSAEIVRASRGFHPALVAEGLQPRRLTAILRRLSLQPGNWTGAEVTLTSEPYADDLSLIRLSKPGLWDRLANQERKVAELYLSGLTMTEIAASFRVSPHTVRNQISAIYRKTGASGKLDLSRRLETIL
;
A
#
# COMPACT_ATOMS: atom_id res chain seq x y z
N TYR A 1 -45.56 16.16 5.23
CA TYR A 1 -46.36 15.28 6.10
C TYR A 1 -45.44 14.85 7.24
N ARG A 2 -45.50 15.54 8.39
CA ARG A 2 -44.84 15.17 9.64
C ARG A 2 -45.67 14.06 10.27
N ARG A 3 -45.20 12.83 10.28
CA ARG A 3 -45.76 11.76 11.11
C ARG A 3 -45.28 12.02 12.54
N GLU A 4 -46.14 12.52 13.38
CA GLU A 4 -45.97 12.49 14.84
C GLU A 4 -46.07 11.03 15.28
N GLY A 5 -44.94 10.37 15.47
CA GLY A 5 -44.84 9.13 16.24
C GLY A 5 -44.52 9.49 17.68
N PRO A 6 -44.81 8.61 18.65
CA PRO A 6 -44.47 8.83 20.05
C PRO A 6 -42.96 9.07 20.16
N ASP A 7 -42.57 10.16 20.83
CA ASP A 7 -41.19 10.44 21.13
C ASP A 7 -40.56 9.31 21.94
N PHE A 8 -39.33 8.91 21.63
CA PHE A 8 -38.61 7.92 22.39
C PHE A 8 -38.47 8.37 23.84
N THR A 9 -38.77 7.46 24.79
CA THR A 9 -38.46 7.69 26.19
C THR A 9 -36.96 7.77 26.40
N LEU A 10 -36.49 8.43 27.47
CA LEU A 10 -35.07 8.50 27.82
C LEU A 10 -34.44 7.11 27.99
N GLN A 11 -35.23 6.13 28.44
CA GLN A 11 -34.78 4.75 28.60
C GLN A 11 -34.58 4.07 27.23
N GLU A 12 -35.55 4.17 26.32
CA GLU A 12 -35.44 3.64 24.95
C GLU A 12 -34.30 4.31 24.17
N ALA A 13 -34.08 5.62 24.33
CA ALA A 13 -32.96 6.31 23.75
C ALA A 13 -31.60 5.80 24.31
N GLY A 14 -31.57 5.47 25.60
CA GLY A 14 -30.41 4.84 26.25
C GLY A 14 -30.11 3.44 25.70
N ASP A 15 -31.14 2.61 25.61
CA ASP A 15 -31.04 1.24 25.09
C ASP A 15 -30.61 1.23 23.60
N PHE A 16 -31.18 2.13 22.79
CA PHE A 16 -30.82 2.30 21.40
C PHE A 16 -29.35 2.73 21.23
N ARG A 17 -28.85 3.62 22.11
CA ARG A 17 -27.47 4.02 22.13
C ARG A 17 -26.50 2.86 22.45
N ILE A 18 -26.91 2.00 23.41
CA ILE A 18 -26.14 0.80 23.77
C ILE A 18 -26.11 -0.18 22.59
N ILE A 19 -27.22 -0.41 21.91
CA ILE A 19 -27.32 -1.27 20.73
C ILE A 19 -26.42 -0.72 19.60
N LEU A 20 -26.47 0.58 19.33
CA LEU A 20 -25.59 1.22 18.34
C LEU A 20 -24.12 1.06 18.67
N LEU A 21 -23.72 1.23 19.93
CA LEU A 21 -22.34 1.03 20.37
C LEU A 21 -21.89 -0.43 20.18
N HIS A 22 -22.74 -1.40 20.49
CA HIS A 22 -22.43 -2.82 20.28
C HIS A 22 -22.35 -3.19 18.79
N LEU A 23 -23.25 -2.66 17.96
CA LEU A 23 -23.19 -2.84 16.50
C LEU A 23 -21.91 -2.21 15.92
N GLU A 24 -21.57 -1.02 16.38
CA GLU A 24 -20.35 -0.34 15.94
C GLU A 24 -19.08 -1.09 16.36
N GLN A 25 -19.05 -1.65 17.57
CA GLN A 25 -17.97 -2.50 18.04
C GLN A 25 -17.87 -3.82 17.27
N SER A 26 -18.99 -4.50 17.05
CA SER A 26 -19.05 -5.75 16.29
C SER A 26 -18.61 -5.56 14.84
N LEU A 27 -19.11 -4.53 14.16
CA LEU A 27 -18.69 -4.15 12.83
C LEU A 27 -17.19 -3.81 12.78
N SER A 28 -16.72 -3.07 13.78
CA SER A 28 -15.30 -2.71 13.89
C SER A 28 -14.39 -3.93 14.07
N LEU A 29 -14.82 -4.92 14.86
CA LEU A 29 -14.07 -6.15 15.09
C LEU A 29 -14.08 -7.04 13.84
N SER A 30 -15.24 -7.22 13.19
CA SER A 30 -15.37 -7.98 11.95
C SER A 30 -14.54 -7.37 10.83
N LEU A 31 -14.62 -6.06 10.63
CA LEU A 31 -13.84 -5.34 9.63
C LEU A 31 -12.34 -5.41 9.90
N ARG A 32 -11.93 -5.30 11.18
CA ARG A 32 -10.51 -5.46 11.56
C ARG A 32 -9.99 -6.87 11.30
N ALA A 33 -10.81 -7.89 11.54
CA ALA A 33 -10.45 -9.28 11.25
C ALA A 33 -10.32 -9.50 9.74
N GLU A 34 -11.23 -8.96 8.96
CA GLU A 34 -11.24 -9.06 7.50
C GLU A 34 -10.10 -8.27 6.85
N ILE A 35 -9.85 -7.04 7.31
CA ILE A 35 -8.70 -6.23 6.89
C ILE A 35 -7.39 -6.96 7.22
N ARG A 36 -7.29 -7.57 8.41
CA ARG A 36 -6.12 -8.33 8.84
C ARG A 36 -5.97 -9.63 8.06
N GLY A 37 -7.06 -10.31 7.72
CA GLY A 37 -7.04 -11.55 6.91
C GLY A 37 -6.65 -11.31 5.45
N ARG A 38 -6.90 -10.13 4.92
CA ARG A 38 -6.51 -9.73 3.54
C ARG A 38 -5.16 -8.99 3.48
N ALA A 39 -4.62 -8.56 4.61
CA ALA A 39 -3.27 -7.99 4.65
C ALA A 39 -2.24 -9.12 4.59
N PRO A 40 -1.25 -9.08 3.69
CA PRO A 40 -0.13 -10.02 3.74
C PRO A 40 0.55 -9.88 5.10
N SER A 41 0.99 -11.00 5.66
CA SER A 41 1.57 -11.21 7.00
C SER A 41 2.02 -9.92 7.73
N GLY A 42 1.14 -9.35 8.56
CA GLY A 42 1.48 -8.21 9.42
C GLY A 42 1.38 -6.81 8.79
N GLY A 43 0.81 -6.66 7.59
CA GLY A 43 0.58 -5.36 6.95
C GLY A 43 -0.54 -4.56 7.61
N GLU A 44 -0.45 -3.24 7.50
CA GLU A 44 -1.48 -2.30 7.93
C GLU A 44 -2.42 -1.97 6.77
N ALA A 45 -3.69 -1.67 7.05
CA ALA A 45 -4.65 -1.35 6.00
C ALA A 45 -5.69 -0.33 6.47
N ALA A 46 -6.34 0.31 5.49
CA ALA A 46 -7.45 1.23 5.72
C ALA A 46 -8.52 1.08 4.63
N LEU A 47 -9.76 1.37 4.98
CA LEU A 47 -10.86 1.53 4.05
C LEU A 47 -11.10 3.02 3.81
N LEU A 48 -11.17 3.39 2.55
CA LEU A 48 -11.50 4.74 2.10
C LEU A 48 -12.83 4.72 1.36
N ASP A 49 -13.61 5.78 1.54
CA ASP A 49 -14.80 6.05 0.73
C ASP A 49 -14.45 6.71 -0.62
N SER A 50 -15.49 7.00 -1.42
CA SER A 50 -15.36 7.66 -2.71
C SER A 50 -14.84 9.10 -2.63
N SER A 51 -14.91 9.76 -1.46
CA SER A 51 -14.30 11.07 -1.20
C SER A 51 -12.84 10.98 -0.73
N ALA A 52 -12.33 9.77 -0.57
CA ALA A 52 -11.00 9.45 -0.05
C ALA A 52 -10.85 9.75 1.46
N GLU A 53 -11.95 9.77 2.19
CA GLU A 53 -11.92 9.81 3.63
C GLU A 53 -11.70 8.41 4.20
N ILE A 54 -10.90 8.34 5.27
CA ILE A 54 -10.62 7.07 5.95
C ILE A 54 -11.81 6.71 6.82
N VAL A 55 -12.61 5.76 6.35
CA VAL A 55 -13.75 5.20 7.10
C VAL A 55 -13.27 4.35 8.27
N ARG A 56 -12.23 3.55 8.04
CA ARG A 56 -11.59 2.70 9.06
C ARG A 56 -10.12 2.48 8.72
N ALA A 57 -9.30 2.33 9.74
CA ALA A 57 -7.89 1.97 9.58
C ALA A 57 -7.44 1.03 10.70
N SER A 58 -6.44 0.21 10.40
CA SER A 58 -5.70 -0.54 11.41
C SER A 58 -4.84 0.40 12.26
N ARG A 59 -4.45 -0.08 13.46
CA ARG A 59 -3.79 0.78 14.45
C ARG A 59 -2.48 1.41 13.95
N GLY A 60 -1.71 0.69 13.15
CA GLY A 60 -0.41 1.14 12.66
C GLY A 60 -0.47 1.95 11.38
N PHE A 61 -1.63 2.05 10.71
CA PHE A 61 -1.76 2.72 9.43
C PHE A 61 -1.39 4.22 9.50
N HIS A 62 -2.01 4.97 10.41
CA HIS A 62 -1.70 6.39 10.60
C HIS A 62 -0.26 6.66 11.05
N PRO A 63 0.28 5.95 12.06
CA PRO A 63 1.68 6.11 12.45
C PRO A 63 2.66 5.88 11.30
N ALA A 64 2.40 4.88 10.45
CA ALA A 64 3.26 4.59 9.30
C ALA A 64 3.21 5.70 8.24
N LEU A 65 2.04 6.29 7.98
CA LEU A 65 1.92 7.46 7.08
C LEU A 65 2.60 8.71 7.64
N VAL A 66 2.56 8.89 8.96
CA VAL A 66 3.27 9.99 9.61
C VAL A 66 4.79 9.82 9.48
N ALA A 67 5.29 8.57 9.65
CA ALA A 67 6.71 8.25 9.48
C ALA A 67 7.21 8.52 8.05
N GLU A 68 6.35 8.42 7.04
CA GLU A 68 6.67 8.78 5.65
C GLU A 68 6.96 10.28 5.48
N GLY A 69 6.54 11.14 6.42
CA GLY A 69 6.82 12.57 6.40
C GLY A 69 6.10 13.36 5.30
N LEU A 70 5.00 12.82 4.77
CA LEU A 70 4.24 13.50 3.71
C LEU A 70 3.49 14.72 4.24
N GLN A 71 3.52 15.81 3.47
CA GLN A 71 2.65 16.95 3.69
C GLN A 71 1.18 16.52 3.56
N PRO A 72 0.24 17.01 4.41
CA PRO A 72 -1.16 16.59 4.40
C PRO A 72 -1.83 16.69 3.03
N ARG A 73 -1.61 17.79 2.30
CA ARG A 73 -2.16 17.97 0.93
C ARG A 73 -1.68 16.89 -0.04
N ARG A 74 -0.41 16.49 0.05
CA ARG A 74 0.16 15.45 -0.81
C ARG A 74 -0.40 14.08 -0.46
N LEU A 75 -0.54 13.78 0.82
CA LEU A 75 -1.16 12.54 1.28
C LEU A 75 -2.60 12.43 0.79
N THR A 76 -3.43 13.48 0.97
CA THR A 76 -4.81 13.51 0.47
C THR A 76 -4.87 13.29 -1.05
N ALA A 77 -3.98 13.90 -1.82
CA ALA A 77 -3.94 13.71 -3.28
C ALA A 77 -3.59 12.25 -3.66
N ILE A 78 -2.67 11.61 -2.94
CA ILE A 78 -2.30 10.20 -3.14
C ILE A 78 -3.49 9.30 -2.81
N LEU A 79 -4.11 9.45 -1.65
CA LEU A 79 -5.26 8.65 -1.22
C LEU A 79 -6.43 8.82 -2.17
N ARG A 80 -6.73 10.05 -2.61
CA ARG A 80 -7.78 10.33 -3.59
C ARG A 80 -7.52 9.64 -4.94
N ARG A 81 -6.29 9.66 -5.43
CA ARG A 81 -5.95 8.93 -6.65
C ARG A 81 -6.17 7.44 -6.48
N LEU A 82 -5.72 6.88 -5.35
CA LEU A 82 -5.82 5.45 -5.05
C LEU A 82 -7.26 5.00 -4.78
N SER A 83 -8.15 5.85 -4.26
CA SER A 83 -9.57 5.53 -4.10
C SER A 83 -10.33 5.52 -5.42
N LEU A 84 -9.93 6.37 -6.38
CA LEU A 84 -10.58 6.46 -7.70
C LEU A 84 -10.09 5.40 -8.69
N GLN A 85 -8.83 4.99 -8.58
CA GLN A 85 -8.22 4.04 -9.50
C GLN A 85 -7.34 3.05 -8.73
N PRO A 86 -7.63 1.73 -8.84
CA PRO A 86 -6.76 0.72 -8.28
C PRO A 86 -5.33 0.88 -8.78
N GLY A 87 -4.37 0.76 -7.87
CA GLY A 87 -2.96 0.94 -8.21
C GLY A 87 -2.07 0.96 -6.98
N ASN A 88 -0.85 1.39 -7.19
CA ASN A 88 0.14 1.52 -6.11
C ASN A 88 0.76 2.91 -6.06
N TRP A 89 1.25 3.26 -4.89
CA TRP A 89 2.12 4.39 -4.65
C TRP A 89 3.23 3.96 -3.68
N THR A 90 4.47 4.29 -4.00
CA THR A 90 5.62 3.93 -3.18
C THR A 90 6.34 5.19 -2.73
N GLY A 91 6.49 5.32 -1.41
CA GLY A 91 7.29 6.32 -0.74
C GLY A 91 8.65 5.80 -0.30
N ALA A 92 9.27 6.49 0.64
CA ALA A 92 10.56 6.08 1.22
C ALA A 92 10.40 4.92 2.21
N GLU A 93 9.38 4.98 3.06
CA GLU A 93 9.15 4.06 4.17
C GLU A 93 7.96 3.12 3.93
N VAL A 94 7.01 3.51 3.06
CA VAL A 94 5.78 2.75 2.83
C VAL A 94 5.44 2.63 1.36
N THR A 95 4.81 1.50 1.00
CA THR A 95 4.08 1.29 -0.25
C THR A 95 2.60 1.17 0.07
N LEU A 96 1.76 1.94 -0.62
CA LEU A 96 0.31 1.87 -0.58
C LEU A 96 -0.19 1.16 -1.84
N THR A 97 -1.02 0.14 -1.66
CA THR A 97 -1.68 -0.57 -2.77
C THR A 97 -3.18 -0.48 -2.56
N SER A 98 -3.93 -0.08 -3.58
CA SER A 98 -5.38 0.00 -3.53
C SER A 98 -6.04 -1.08 -4.35
N GLU A 99 -7.14 -1.61 -3.83
CA GLU A 99 -8.05 -2.51 -4.52
C GLU A 99 -9.51 -2.13 -4.21
N PRO A 100 -10.46 -2.36 -5.12
CA PRO A 100 -11.88 -2.23 -4.82
C PRO A 100 -12.27 -3.17 -3.67
N TYR A 101 -13.11 -2.68 -2.74
CA TYR A 101 -13.57 -3.48 -1.61
C TYR A 101 -15.08 -3.73 -1.66
N ALA A 102 -15.85 -2.68 -1.89
CA ALA A 102 -17.30 -2.69 -2.08
C ALA A 102 -17.66 -1.52 -3.01
N ASP A 103 -18.95 -1.36 -3.34
CA ASP A 103 -19.41 -0.41 -4.36
C ASP A 103 -18.78 1.00 -4.26
N ASP A 104 -18.68 1.54 -3.04
CA ASP A 104 -18.12 2.89 -2.80
C ASP A 104 -16.88 2.89 -1.91
N LEU A 105 -16.29 1.71 -1.66
CA LEU A 105 -15.15 1.58 -0.76
C LEU A 105 -13.93 1.02 -1.46
N SER A 106 -12.76 1.56 -1.13
CA SER A 106 -11.47 1.07 -1.55
C SER A 106 -10.65 0.60 -0.36
N LEU A 107 -10.06 -0.59 -0.45
CA LEU A 107 -9.11 -1.08 0.53
C LEU A 107 -7.72 -0.61 0.17
N ILE A 108 -7.09 0.16 1.04
CA ILE A 108 -5.69 0.56 0.92
C ILE A 108 -4.88 -0.32 1.86
N ARG A 109 -3.95 -1.06 1.29
CA ARG A 109 -2.95 -1.82 2.05
C ARG A 109 -1.66 -1.03 2.13
N LEU A 110 -1.07 -1.06 3.30
CA LEU A 110 0.23 -0.46 3.57
C LEU A 110 1.23 -1.56 3.87
N SER A 111 2.31 -1.56 3.15
CA SER A 111 3.45 -2.46 3.38
C SER A 111 4.75 -1.67 3.41
N LYS A 112 5.82 -2.27 3.88
CA LYS A 112 7.15 -1.70 3.68
C LYS A 112 7.53 -1.83 2.20
N PRO A 113 8.23 -0.83 1.62
CA PRO A 113 8.72 -0.94 0.25
C PRO A 113 9.59 -2.19 0.11
N GLY A 114 9.21 -3.05 -0.81
CA GLY A 114 10.03 -4.18 -1.20
C GLY A 114 11.34 -3.71 -1.84
N LEU A 115 12.31 -4.59 -1.97
CA LEU A 115 13.57 -4.24 -2.65
C LEU A 115 13.33 -3.80 -4.09
N TRP A 116 12.35 -4.40 -4.79
CA TRP A 116 11.92 -3.97 -6.11
C TRP A 116 11.38 -2.55 -6.13
N ASP A 117 10.66 -2.13 -5.08
CA ASP A 117 10.06 -0.79 -4.99
C ASP A 117 11.11 0.31 -4.81
N ARG A 118 12.29 -0.04 -4.29
CA ARG A 118 13.44 0.87 -4.14
C ARG A 118 14.18 1.13 -5.47
N LEU A 119 13.91 0.31 -6.48
CA LEU A 119 14.51 0.45 -7.79
C LEU A 119 13.64 1.36 -8.68
N ALA A 120 14.28 2.29 -9.40
CA ALA A 120 13.60 3.04 -10.44
C ALA A 120 13.14 2.10 -11.57
N ASN A 121 12.13 2.48 -12.34
CA ASN A 121 11.58 1.64 -13.41
C ASN A 121 12.65 1.11 -14.39
N GLN A 122 13.65 1.93 -14.71
CA GLN A 122 14.75 1.51 -15.58
C GLN A 122 15.71 0.54 -14.89
N GLU A 123 15.99 0.76 -13.60
CA GLU A 123 16.80 -0.15 -12.80
C GLU A 123 16.12 -1.51 -12.63
N ARG A 124 14.79 -1.56 -12.48
CA ARG A 124 14.01 -2.82 -12.46
C ARG A 124 14.21 -3.60 -13.76
N LYS A 125 14.01 -2.95 -14.91
CA LYS A 125 14.18 -3.60 -16.22
C LYS A 125 15.61 -4.12 -16.43
N VAL A 126 16.62 -3.36 -15.99
CA VAL A 126 18.02 -3.80 -16.05
C VAL A 126 18.26 -4.98 -15.11
N ALA A 127 17.69 -4.95 -13.88
CA ALA A 127 17.80 -6.07 -12.94
C ALA A 127 17.14 -7.34 -13.48
N GLU A 128 15.97 -7.25 -14.07
CA GLU A 128 15.25 -8.37 -14.70
C GLU A 128 16.09 -9.03 -15.81
N LEU A 129 16.58 -8.23 -16.75
CA LEU A 129 17.43 -8.74 -17.85
C LEU A 129 18.75 -9.30 -17.34
N TYR A 130 19.36 -8.68 -16.35
CA TYR A 130 20.58 -9.16 -15.73
C TYR A 130 20.37 -10.49 -15.01
N LEU A 131 19.28 -10.64 -14.28
CA LEU A 131 18.91 -11.88 -13.56
C LEU A 131 18.52 -12.99 -14.53
N SER A 132 17.88 -12.67 -15.65
CA SER A 132 17.56 -13.65 -16.72
C SER A 132 18.78 -14.18 -17.48
N GLY A 133 19.98 -13.64 -17.17
CA GLY A 133 21.23 -14.19 -17.69
C GLY A 133 21.89 -13.38 -18.80
N LEU A 134 21.29 -12.26 -19.25
CA LEU A 134 21.89 -11.42 -20.27
C LEU A 134 23.20 -10.80 -19.77
N THR A 135 24.15 -10.65 -20.70
CA THR A 135 25.41 -9.94 -20.47
C THR A 135 25.19 -8.42 -20.45
N MET A 136 26.13 -7.68 -19.87
CA MET A 136 26.06 -6.20 -19.85
C MET A 136 26.01 -5.62 -21.27
N THR A 137 26.65 -6.26 -22.25
CA THR A 137 26.67 -5.83 -23.66
C THR A 137 25.28 -6.02 -24.32
N GLU A 138 24.62 -7.15 -24.07
CA GLU A 138 23.28 -7.44 -24.59
C GLU A 138 22.23 -6.50 -23.97
N ILE A 139 22.33 -6.26 -22.64
CA ILE A 139 21.47 -5.29 -21.95
C ILE A 139 21.70 -3.88 -22.53
N ALA A 140 22.95 -3.48 -22.74
CA ALA A 140 23.30 -2.19 -23.32
C ALA A 140 22.72 -2.01 -24.73
N ALA A 141 22.79 -3.05 -25.55
CA ALA A 141 22.19 -3.06 -26.87
C ALA A 141 20.67 -2.90 -26.82
N SER A 142 19.98 -3.59 -25.90
CA SER A 142 18.52 -3.51 -25.76
C SER A 142 18.01 -2.12 -25.36
N PHE A 143 18.80 -1.40 -24.55
CA PHE A 143 18.46 -0.03 -24.12
C PHE A 143 19.12 1.07 -24.97
N ARG A 144 19.92 0.72 -25.97
CA ARG A 144 20.70 1.66 -26.80
C ARG A 144 21.60 2.58 -25.97
N VAL A 145 22.26 2.03 -24.98
CA VAL A 145 23.21 2.72 -24.11
C VAL A 145 24.58 2.03 -24.15
N SER A 146 25.61 2.61 -23.51
CA SER A 146 26.91 1.98 -23.41
C SER A 146 26.92 0.85 -22.35
N PRO A 147 27.78 -0.19 -22.52
CA PRO A 147 27.99 -1.20 -21.47
C PRO A 147 28.44 -0.60 -20.13
N HIS A 148 29.15 0.53 -20.18
CA HIS A 148 29.57 1.27 -18.99
C HIS A 148 28.36 1.84 -18.23
N THR A 149 27.34 2.36 -18.95
CA THR A 149 26.09 2.83 -18.36
C THR A 149 25.35 1.70 -17.63
N VAL A 150 25.27 0.52 -18.26
CA VAL A 150 24.65 -0.67 -17.62
C VAL A 150 25.42 -1.09 -16.37
N ARG A 151 26.76 -1.08 -16.40
CA ARG A 151 27.59 -1.39 -15.22
C ARG A 151 27.30 -0.44 -14.07
N ASN A 152 27.17 0.86 -14.35
CA ASN A 152 26.84 1.86 -13.34
C ASN A 152 25.42 1.62 -12.76
N GLN A 153 24.46 1.26 -13.59
CA GLN A 153 23.10 0.91 -13.13
C GLN A 153 23.11 -0.34 -12.24
N ILE A 154 23.83 -1.40 -12.63
CA ILE A 154 23.97 -2.62 -11.80
C ILE A 154 24.64 -2.29 -10.47
N SER A 155 25.65 -1.45 -10.45
CA SER A 155 26.30 -0.99 -9.21
C SER A 155 25.32 -0.20 -8.32
N ALA A 156 24.47 0.64 -8.91
CA ALA A 156 23.43 1.34 -8.18
C ALA A 156 22.35 0.39 -7.62
N ILE A 157 21.97 -0.65 -8.38
CA ILE A 157 21.05 -1.71 -7.96
C ILE A 157 21.63 -2.44 -6.74
N TYR A 158 22.88 -2.87 -6.79
CA TYR A 158 23.54 -3.53 -5.65
C TYR A 158 23.56 -2.64 -4.39
N ARG A 159 23.89 -1.37 -4.56
CA ARG A 159 23.87 -0.41 -3.43
C ARG A 159 22.48 -0.23 -2.84
N LYS A 160 21.43 -0.13 -3.66
CA LYS A 160 20.03 0.06 -3.21
C LYS A 160 19.44 -1.18 -2.56
N THR A 161 19.83 -2.36 -3.04
CA THR A 161 19.34 -3.66 -2.53
C THR A 161 20.20 -4.22 -1.41
N GLY A 162 21.41 -3.71 -1.22
CA GLY A 162 22.40 -4.27 -0.31
C GLY A 162 22.94 -5.63 -0.75
N ALA A 163 22.74 -6.00 -2.02
CA ALA A 163 23.20 -7.28 -2.55
C ALA A 163 24.71 -7.24 -2.82
N SER A 164 25.39 -8.33 -2.49
CA SER A 164 26.85 -8.50 -2.67
C SER A 164 27.24 -9.10 -4.01
N GLY A 165 26.27 -9.61 -4.79
CA GLY A 165 26.49 -10.23 -6.09
C GLY A 165 25.19 -10.70 -6.74
N LYS A 166 25.31 -11.26 -7.97
CA LYS A 166 24.14 -11.67 -8.76
C LYS A 166 23.25 -12.68 -8.06
N LEU A 167 23.83 -13.69 -7.42
CA LEU A 167 23.08 -14.73 -6.70
C LEU A 167 22.40 -14.18 -5.46
N ASP A 168 23.06 -13.29 -4.72
CA ASP A 168 22.46 -12.61 -3.56
C ASP A 168 21.34 -11.67 -4.00
N LEU A 169 21.50 -10.97 -5.12
CA LEU A 169 20.45 -10.14 -5.71
C LEU A 169 19.21 -10.96 -6.10
N SER A 170 19.42 -12.11 -6.77
CA SER A 170 18.35 -13.02 -7.13
C SER A 170 17.56 -13.48 -5.90
N ARG A 171 18.26 -14.01 -4.90
CA ARG A 171 17.62 -14.48 -3.65
C ARG A 171 16.81 -13.37 -2.95
N ARG A 172 17.35 -12.18 -2.85
CA ARG A 172 16.71 -11.04 -2.18
C ARG A 172 15.46 -10.55 -2.93
N LEU A 173 15.47 -10.65 -4.26
CA LEU A 173 14.35 -10.23 -5.10
C LEU A 173 13.30 -11.34 -5.30
N GLU A 174 13.67 -12.63 -5.26
CA GLU A 174 12.78 -13.79 -5.34
C GLU A 174 11.99 -14.05 -4.04
N THR A 175 12.49 -13.61 -2.89
CA THR A 175 11.82 -13.83 -1.58
C THR A 175 10.48 -13.07 -1.46
N ILE A 176 10.04 -12.36 -2.52
CA ILE A 176 8.85 -11.49 -2.52
C ILE A 176 7.79 -11.95 -3.54
N LEU A 177 8.04 -13.04 -4.27
CA LEU A 177 7.05 -13.75 -5.09
C LEU A 177 6.42 -14.89 -4.31
#